data_ff40f0b82d78a0cc38191927c98463d5
#
_entry.id   ff40f0b82d78a0cc38191927c98463d5
#
_cell.length_a   1.000
_cell.length_b   1.000
_cell.length_c   1.000
_cell.angle_alpha   90.00
_cell.angle_beta   90.00
_cell.angle_gamma   90.00
#
_symmetry.space_group_name_H-M   'P 1'
#
loop_
_entity.id
_entity.type
_entity.pdbx_description
1 polymer ?
#
loop_
_entity_poly.entity_id
_entity_poly.type
_entity_poly.pdbx_seq_one_letter_code
_entity_poly.pdbx_strand_id
1 'polypeptide(L)'
;MELQFRELEIWQTFWTGMGAAGIWLMGVVFFIWVGFRLSGNLYANAEANVVMRIAATGFCLCVAYFALVWFAMTEWHANGVAGAFLDLKGSVQGLSPNGEMFLAGSDPRAPMSLMPNPPQGILLLCALSIQLMSIWMPKKS
;
A
#
# COMPACT_ATOMS: atom_id res chain seq x y z
N MET A 1 27.76 13.35 18.84
CA MET A 1 27.58 14.11 17.61
C MET A 1 27.54 13.18 16.38
N GLU A 2 28.50 12.30 16.19
CA GLU A 2 28.53 11.34 15.04
C GLU A 2 27.32 10.38 15.01
N LEU A 3 26.88 9.87 16.16
CA LEU A 3 25.71 9.01 16.26
C LEU A 3 24.44 9.70 15.78
N GLN A 4 24.22 10.95 16.20
CA GLN A 4 23.06 11.74 15.82
C GLN A 4 23.03 12.01 14.30
N PHE A 5 24.20 12.20 13.68
CA PHE A 5 24.30 12.36 12.23
C PHE A 5 23.91 11.06 11.49
N ARG A 6 24.35 9.90 11.96
CA ARG A 6 24.03 8.60 11.34
C ARG A 6 22.54 8.28 11.47
N GLU A 7 21.94 8.53 12.62
CA GLU A 7 20.48 8.37 12.78
C GLU A 7 19.71 9.32 11.86
N LEU A 8 20.18 10.57 11.72
CA LEU A 8 19.54 11.54 10.85
C LEU A 8 19.58 11.09 9.37
N GLU A 9 20.68 10.52 8.90
CA GLU A 9 20.80 9.99 7.55
C GLU A 9 19.83 8.83 7.29
N ILE A 10 19.66 7.93 8.28
CA ILE A 10 18.68 6.84 8.20
C ILE A 10 17.25 7.43 8.12
N TRP A 11 16.92 8.41 8.96
CA TRP A 11 15.63 9.08 8.92
C TRP A 11 15.38 9.82 7.60
N GLN A 12 16.38 10.47 7.05
CA GLN A 12 16.28 11.13 5.73
C GLN A 12 15.99 10.10 4.63
N THR A 13 16.67 8.96 4.64
CA THR A 13 16.43 7.87 3.70
C THR A 13 15.00 7.34 3.82
N PHE A 14 14.51 7.14 5.06
CA PHE A 14 13.14 6.73 5.31
C PHE A 14 12.12 7.73 4.74
N TRP A 15 12.25 9.02 5.07
CA TRP A 15 11.30 10.03 4.63
C TRP A 15 11.35 10.29 3.12
N THR A 16 12.53 10.17 2.51
CA THR A 16 12.67 10.27 1.05
C THR A 16 11.93 9.12 0.34
N GLY A 17 12.10 7.90 0.84
CA GLY A 17 11.40 6.73 0.31
C GLY A 17 9.89 6.81 0.53
N MET A 18 9.44 7.23 1.72
CA MET A 18 8.02 7.42 2.02
C MET A 18 7.39 8.57 1.21
N GLY A 19 8.15 9.63 0.92
CA GLY A 19 7.70 10.71 0.03
C GLY A 19 7.45 10.21 -1.40
N ALA A 20 8.37 9.42 -1.95
CA ALA A 20 8.18 8.79 -3.25
C ALA A 20 6.98 7.81 -3.24
N ALA A 21 6.84 7.00 -2.18
CA ALA A 21 5.71 6.10 -1.99
C ALA A 21 4.37 6.85 -1.90
N GLY A 22 4.35 8.06 -1.33
CA GLY A 22 3.17 8.92 -1.26
C GLY A 22 2.62 9.31 -2.62
N ILE A 23 3.48 9.59 -3.59
CA ILE A 23 3.09 9.89 -4.98
C ILE A 23 2.41 8.67 -5.62
N TRP A 24 2.97 7.49 -5.44
CA TRP A 24 2.37 6.24 -5.91
C TRP A 24 1.02 5.96 -5.25
N LEU A 25 0.88 6.23 -3.94
CA LEU A 25 -0.39 6.11 -3.22
C LEU A 25 -1.48 6.97 -3.87
N MET A 26 -1.17 8.21 -4.20
CA MET A 26 -2.12 9.11 -4.88
C MET A 26 -2.61 8.51 -6.21
N GLY A 27 -1.70 7.91 -6.99
CA GLY A 27 -2.04 7.18 -8.21
C GLY A 27 -2.97 5.99 -7.95
N VAL A 28 -2.66 5.16 -6.95
CA VAL A 28 -3.48 4.00 -6.58
C VAL A 28 -4.87 4.43 -6.13
N VAL A 29 -4.97 5.44 -5.26
CA VAL A 29 -6.27 5.99 -4.79
C VAL A 29 -7.08 6.56 -5.95
N PHE A 30 -6.44 7.27 -6.88
CA PHE A 30 -7.10 7.76 -8.09
C PHE A 30 -7.67 6.61 -8.93
N PHE A 31 -6.90 5.54 -9.17
CA PHE A 31 -7.39 4.39 -9.93
C PHE A 31 -8.49 3.61 -9.21
N ILE A 32 -8.46 3.52 -7.88
CA ILE A 32 -9.56 2.96 -7.09
C ILE A 32 -10.84 3.80 -7.32
N TRP A 33 -10.71 5.13 -7.28
CA TRP A 33 -11.83 6.03 -7.57
C TRP A 33 -12.36 5.86 -8.99
N VAL A 34 -11.49 5.74 -10.00
CA VAL A 34 -11.87 5.43 -11.39
C VAL A 34 -12.63 4.09 -11.45
N GLY A 35 -12.17 3.08 -10.72
CA GLY A 35 -12.86 1.79 -10.59
C GLY A 35 -14.27 1.92 -10.04
N PHE A 36 -14.48 2.75 -9.02
CA PHE A 36 -15.83 3.04 -8.50
C PHE A 36 -16.71 3.78 -9.50
N ARG A 37 -16.16 4.74 -10.26
CA ARG A 37 -16.91 5.43 -11.33
C ARG A 37 -17.31 4.47 -12.44
N LEU A 38 -16.40 3.60 -12.86
CA LEU A 38 -16.63 2.62 -13.92
C LEU A 38 -17.69 1.60 -13.48
N SER A 39 -17.56 1.03 -12.28
CA SER A 39 -18.51 0.06 -11.74
C SER A 39 -19.89 0.69 -11.51
N GLY A 40 -19.96 1.93 -11.03
CA GLY A 40 -21.21 2.66 -10.84
C GLY A 40 -21.95 2.94 -12.17
N ASN A 41 -21.23 3.28 -13.23
CA ASN A 41 -21.80 3.44 -14.56
C ASN A 41 -22.37 2.10 -15.08
N LEU A 42 -21.68 0.99 -14.88
CA LEU A 42 -22.16 -0.34 -15.28
C LEU A 42 -23.33 -0.82 -14.44
N TYR A 43 -23.38 -0.44 -13.15
CA TYR A 43 -24.52 -0.70 -12.28
C TYR A 43 -25.79 -0.01 -12.78
N ALA A 44 -25.67 1.23 -13.22
CA ALA A 44 -26.80 2.03 -13.74
C ALA A 44 -27.26 1.57 -15.14
N ASN A 45 -26.42 0.86 -15.90
CA ASN A 45 -26.70 0.42 -17.26
C ASN A 45 -26.85 -1.11 -17.31
N ALA A 46 -28.09 -1.59 -17.19
CA ALA A 46 -28.40 -3.03 -17.20
C ALA A 46 -28.08 -3.70 -18.56
N GLU A 47 -28.11 -2.92 -19.67
CA GLU A 47 -27.85 -3.39 -21.04
C GLU A 47 -26.35 -3.37 -21.40
N ALA A 48 -25.46 -3.03 -20.45
CA ALA A 48 -24.03 -2.98 -20.69
C ALA A 48 -23.52 -4.33 -21.21
N ASN A 49 -22.72 -4.27 -22.28
CA ASN A 49 -22.14 -5.42 -22.93
C ASN A 49 -21.23 -6.23 -21.95
N VAL A 50 -21.27 -7.56 -22.05
CA VAL A 50 -20.44 -8.46 -21.25
C VAL A 50 -18.94 -8.16 -21.38
N VAL A 51 -18.49 -7.76 -22.57
CA VAL A 51 -17.08 -7.39 -22.79
C VAL A 51 -16.67 -6.20 -21.92
N MET A 52 -17.55 -5.18 -21.78
CA MET A 52 -17.31 -4.03 -20.90
C MET A 52 -17.24 -4.45 -19.42
N ARG A 53 -18.08 -5.40 -19.00
CA ARG A 53 -18.05 -5.92 -17.62
C ARG A 53 -16.76 -6.69 -17.34
N ILE A 54 -16.30 -7.51 -18.28
CA ILE A 54 -15.02 -8.24 -18.19
C ILE A 54 -13.85 -7.26 -18.11
N ALA A 55 -13.82 -6.25 -19.00
CA ALA A 55 -12.78 -5.23 -19.01
C ALA A 55 -12.74 -4.42 -17.69
N ALA A 56 -13.91 -4.02 -17.17
CA ALA A 56 -14.01 -3.33 -15.90
C ALA A 56 -13.55 -4.20 -14.72
N THR A 57 -13.90 -5.49 -14.73
CA THR A 57 -13.43 -6.45 -13.73
C THR A 57 -11.91 -6.57 -13.77
N GLY A 58 -11.33 -6.75 -14.96
CA GLY A 58 -9.87 -6.81 -15.15
C GLY A 58 -9.19 -5.54 -14.63
N PHE A 59 -9.74 -4.36 -14.94
CA PHE A 59 -9.22 -3.09 -14.41
C PHE A 59 -9.23 -3.06 -12.88
N CYS A 60 -10.35 -3.38 -12.23
CA CYS A 60 -10.46 -3.38 -10.77
C CYS A 60 -9.47 -4.38 -10.11
N LEU A 61 -9.31 -5.57 -10.70
CA LEU A 61 -8.35 -6.57 -10.22
C LEU A 61 -6.90 -6.10 -10.36
N CYS A 62 -6.54 -5.47 -11.49
CA CYS A 62 -5.21 -4.88 -11.67
C CYS A 62 -4.94 -3.78 -10.65
N VAL A 63 -5.90 -2.89 -10.41
CA VAL A 63 -5.76 -1.82 -9.41
C VAL A 63 -5.59 -2.40 -8.00
N ALA A 64 -6.36 -3.44 -7.65
CA ALA A 64 -6.23 -4.13 -6.37
C ALA A 64 -4.84 -4.77 -6.21
N TYR A 65 -4.32 -5.39 -7.27
CA TYR A 65 -2.96 -5.93 -7.28
C TYR A 65 -1.90 -4.84 -7.08
N PHE A 66 -2.01 -3.70 -7.78
CA PHE A 66 -1.11 -2.57 -7.58
C PHE A 66 -1.16 -2.02 -6.14
N ALA A 67 -2.35 -1.98 -5.52
CA ALA A 67 -2.48 -1.61 -4.12
C ALA A 67 -1.75 -2.58 -3.20
N LEU A 68 -1.87 -3.89 -3.42
CA LEU A 68 -1.12 -4.91 -2.65
C LEU A 68 0.39 -4.75 -2.80
N VAL A 69 0.87 -4.54 -4.04
CA VAL A 69 2.30 -4.30 -4.28
C VAL A 69 2.77 -3.04 -3.56
N TRP A 70 1.96 -1.97 -3.58
CA TRP A 70 2.30 -0.74 -2.88
C TRP A 70 2.39 -0.93 -1.36
N PHE A 71 1.44 -1.65 -0.74
CA PHE A 71 1.48 -1.99 0.69
C PHE A 71 2.74 -2.79 1.02
N ALA A 72 3.04 -3.82 0.22
CA ALA A 72 4.20 -4.66 0.39
C ALA A 72 5.52 -3.88 0.29
N MET A 73 5.64 -2.98 -0.69
CA MET A 73 6.84 -2.17 -0.89
C MET A 73 7.07 -1.17 0.24
N THR A 74 6.01 -0.52 0.76
CA THR A 74 6.14 0.43 1.88
C THR A 74 6.55 -0.28 3.17
N GLU A 75 5.99 -1.44 3.46
CA GLU A 75 6.37 -2.26 4.61
C GLU A 75 7.81 -2.79 4.47
N TRP A 76 8.16 -3.33 3.31
CA TRP A 76 9.52 -3.77 3.03
C TRP A 76 10.54 -2.65 3.16
N HIS A 77 10.22 -1.43 2.69
CA HIS A 77 11.07 -0.25 2.86
C HIS A 77 11.26 0.09 4.35
N ALA A 78 10.19 0.10 5.14
CA ALA A 78 10.25 0.35 6.58
C ALA A 78 11.12 -0.70 7.29
N ASN A 79 10.96 -1.99 6.95
CA ASN A 79 11.75 -3.08 7.51
C ASN A 79 13.23 -3.01 7.10
N GLY A 80 13.53 -2.55 5.88
CA GLY A 80 14.89 -2.27 5.43
C GLY A 80 15.56 -1.16 6.24
N VAL A 81 14.83 -0.07 6.49
CA VAL A 81 15.30 1.04 7.35
C VAL A 81 15.49 0.57 8.80
N ALA A 82 14.58 -0.25 9.33
CA ALA A 82 14.75 -0.87 10.64
C ALA A 82 16.01 -1.74 10.72
N GLY A 83 16.37 -2.42 9.63
CA GLY A 83 17.64 -3.13 9.50
C GLY A 83 18.85 -2.22 9.66
N ALA A 84 18.82 -1.02 9.06
CA ALA A 84 19.89 -0.03 9.23
C ALA A 84 20.01 0.48 10.67
N PHE A 85 18.87 0.68 11.36
CA PHE A 85 18.87 1.02 12.79
C PHE A 85 19.44 -0.12 13.65
N LEU A 86 19.12 -1.37 13.32
CA LEU A 86 19.66 -2.54 14.03
C LEU A 86 21.19 -2.61 13.89
N ASP A 87 21.73 -2.37 12.69
CA ASP A 87 23.16 -2.32 12.43
C ASP A 87 23.84 -1.16 13.19
N LEU A 88 23.20 0.01 13.19
CA LEU A 88 23.69 1.16 13.95
C LEU A 88 23.74 0.84 15.45
N LYS A 89 22.69 0.24 16.00
CA LYS A 89 22.61 -0.19 17.41
C LYS A 89 23.73 -1.17 17.78
N GLY A 90 24.10 -2.08 16.86
CA GLY A 90 25.21 -3.02 17.06
C GLY A 90 26.60 -2.38 17.00
N SER A 91 26.73 -1.21 16.35
CA SER A 91 28.02 -0.51 16.18
C SER A 91 28.26 0.59 17.20
N VAL A 92 27.24 1.05 17.93
CA VAL A 92 27.29 2.18 18.88
C VAL A 92 26.51 1.87 20.14
N GLN A 93 26.78 2.61 21.22
CA GLN A 93 26.06 2.42 22.48
C GLN A 93 24.68 3.12 22.43
N GLY A 94 23.67 2.38 21.99
CA GLY A 94 22.27 2.80 22.05
C GLY A 94 21.80 3.61 20.84
N LEU A 95 20.48 3.71 20.70
CA LEU A 95 19.78 4.56 19.76
C LEU A 95 19.04 5.67 20.49
N SER A 96 18.56 6.67 19.76
CA SER A 96 17.58 7.61 20.30
C SER A 96 16.27 6.89 20.69
N PRO A 97 15.46 7.45 21.61
CA PRO A 97 14.16 6.87 21.95
C PRO A 97 13.26 6.62 20.73
N ASN A 98 13.33 7.51 19.73
CA ASN A 98 12.57 7.35 18.48
C ASN A 98 13.10 6.21 17.62
N GLY A 99 14.42 6.03 17.52
CA GLY A 99 15.04 4.91 16.83
C GLY A 99 14.69 3.56 17.48
N GLU A 100 14.72 3.50 18.81
CA GLU A 100 14.32 2.28 19.56
C GLU A 100 12.83 1.96 19.35
N MET A 101 11.94 2.95 19.39
CA MET A 101 10.51 2.76 19.17
C MET A 101 10.22 2.30 17.75
N PHE A 102 10.90 2.88 16.75
CA PHE A 102 10.75 2.46 15.35
C PHE A 102 11.21 1.01 15.14
N LEU A 103 12.36 0.66 15.71
CA LEU A 103 12.91 -0.68 15.65
C LEU A 103 11.99 -1.72 16.34
N ALA A 104 11.37 -1.36 17.48
CA ALA A 104 10.45 -2.23 18.19
C ALA A 104 9.12 -2.47 17.44
N GLY A 105 8.71 -1.52 16.59
CA GLY A 105 7.49 -1.60 15.78
C GLY A 105 7.67 -2.21 14.38
N SER A 106 8.89 -2.60 14.02
CA SER A 106 9.25 -3.09 12.69
C SER A 106 9.82 -4.52 12.78
N ASP A 107 9.83 -5.24 11.65
CA ASP A 107 10.51 -6.53 11.51
C ASP A 107 11.79 -6.35 10.67
N PRO A 108 12.96 -6.09 11.30
CA PRO A 108 14.18 -5.74 10.58
C PRO A 108 14.57 -6.80 9.57
N ARG A 109 14.77 -6.38 8.32
CA ARG A 109 15.19 -7.26 7.21
C ARG A 109 14.17 -8.33 6.81
N ALA A 110 12.90 -8.22 7.23
CA ALA A 110 11.87 -9.11 6.75
C ALA A 110 11.76 -9.04 5.22
N PRO A 111 11.59 -10.17 4.54
CA PRO A 111 11.40 -10.20 3.09
C PRO A 111 10.10 -9.50 2.70
N MET A 112 10.05 -8.98 1.49
CA MET A 112 8.83 -8.41 0.94
C MET A 112 7.71 -9.47 0.90
N SER A 113 6.54 -9.14 1.44
CA SER A 113 5.35 -9.99 1.45
C SER A 113 4.18 -9.26 0.82
N LEU A 114 3.49 -9.91 -0.12
CA LEU A 114 2.24 -9.39 -0.69
C LEU A 114 1.03 -9.58 0.24
N MET A 115 1.20 -10.24 1.36
CA MET A 115 0.13 -10.40 2.35
C MET A 115 -0.03 -9.10 3.12
N PRO A 116 -1.13 -8.35 2.91
CA PRO A 116 -1.32 -7.07 3.58
C PRO A 116 -1.64 -7.30 5.06
N ASN A 117 -1.38 -6.29 5.88
CA ASN A 117 -1.86 -6.31 7.25
C ASN A 117 -3.41 -6.30 7.29
N PRO A 118 -4.04 -6.77 8.38
CA PRO A 118 -5.49 -6.95 8.42
C PRO A 118 -6.32 -5.71 8.04
N PRO A 119 -6.02 -4.48 8.52
CA PRO A 119 -6.77 -3.29 8.12
C PRO A 119 -6.67 -2.98 6.62
N GLN A 120 -5.49 -3.10 6.03
CA GLN A 120 -5.27 -2.87 4.60
C GLN A 120 -5.98 -3.92 3.74
N GLY A 121 -5.91 -5.19 4.15
CA GLY A 121 -6.59 -6.31 3.49
C GLY A 121 -8.11 -6.14 3.50
N ILE A 122 -8.69 -5.80 4.66
CA ILE A 122 -10.13 -5.56 4.80
C ILE A 122 -10.58 -4.40 3.92
N LEU A 123 -9.85 -3.27 3.95
CA LEU A 123 -10.17 -2.10 3.12
C LEU A 123 -10.20 -2.46 1.62
N LEU A 124 -9.19 -3.17 1.15
CA LEU A 124 -9.08 -3.56 -0.24
C LEU A 124 -10.17 -4.55 -0.65
N LEU A 125 -10.46 -5.55 0.20
CA LEU A 125 -11.55 -6.51 -0.02
C LEU A 125 -12.91 -5.82 -0.08
N CYS A 126 -13.20 -4.88 0.83
CA CYS A 126 -14.43 -4.12 0.80
C CYS A 126 -14.57 -3.29 -0.49
N ALA A 127 -13.52 -2.56 -0.88
CA ALA A 127 -13.51 -1.76 -2.09
C ALA A 127 -13.75 -2.62 -3.34
N LEU A 128 -13.00 -3.71 -3.46
CA LEU A 128 -13.10 -4.64 -4.60
C LEU A 128 -14.47 -5.33 -4.64
N SER A 129 -15.01 -5.75 -3.49
CA SER A 129 -16.33 -6.38 -3.40
C SER A 129 -17.44 -5.44 -3.89
N ILE A 130 -17.43 -4.18 -3.44
CA ILE A 130 -18.41 -3.18 -3.89
C ILE A 130 -18.31 -2.97 -5.42
N GLN A 131 -17.09 -2.84 -5.95
CA GLN A 131 -16.88 -2.67 -7.39
C GLN A 131 -17.38 -3.87 -8.19
N LEU A 132 -17.02 -5.10 -7.80
CA LEU A 132 -17.43 -6.31 -8.51
C LEU A 132 -18.93 -6.56 -8.42
N MET A 133 -19.53 -6.36 -7.24
CA MET A 133 -21.00 -6.45 -7.11
C MET A 133 -21.71 -5.43 -8.01
N SER A 134 -21.23 -4.21 -8.07
CA SER A 134 -21.80 -3.16 -8.94
C SER A 134 -21.68 -3.50 -10.44
N ILE A 135 -20.60 -4.18 -10.85
CA ILE A 135 -20.40 -4.61 -12.24
C ILE A 135 -21.36 -5.74 -12.63
N TRP A 136 -21.53 -6.74 -11.75
CA TRP A 136 -22.21 -7.98 -12.09
C TRP A 136 -23.67 -8.06 -11.59
N MET A 137 -24.07 -7.19 -10.66
CA MET A 137 -25.44 -7.09 -10.16
C MET A 137 -26.04 -5.73 -10.51
N PRO A 138 -26.39 -5.47 -11.79
CA PRO A 138 -26.93 -4.18 -12.17
C PRO A 138 -28.28 -3.92 -11.51
N LYS A 139 -28.64 -2.65 -11.40
CA LYS A 139 -29.92 -2.22 -10.87
C LYS A 139 -31.04 -2.87 -11.70
N LYS A 140 -31.96 -3.57 -11.04
CA LYS A 140 -33.18 -4.05 -11.69
C LYS A 140 -34.04 -2.83 -12.09
N SER A 141 -34.36 -2.74 -13.35
CA SER A 141 -35.33 -1.76 -13.90
C SER A 141 -36.73 -2.03 -13.38
#